data_08b7d69ae5eaf50a37f003937debefa7
#
_entry.id   08b7d69ae5eaf50a37f003937debefa7
#
_cell.length_a   1.000
_cell.length_b   1.000
_cell.length_c   1.000
_cell.angle_alpha   90.00
_cell.angle_beta   90.00
_cell.angle_gamma   90.00
#
_symmetry.space_group_name_H-M   'P 1'
#
loop_
_entity.id
_entity.type
_entity.pdbx_description
1 polymer ?
#
loop_
_entity_poly.entity_id
_entity_poly.type
_entity_poly.pdbx_seq_one_letter_code
_entity_poly.pdbx_strand_id
1 'polypeptide(L)'
;MAALPFTFTSCDDDWFDGYDWYDKPYYDATDYALDLAQTLSGTWEGTIINEYYNEDGEREQTKCDADFTFVQYRSDAINGTGYETDYDGQGNQQTLRFKWYVDYRTGNVNIEYVSSGYRFLLDAKGNSKYSGFSLDNNYFDGVMEGVNNDEFIFFSLNRVSGYNAPLKTKAIDGAAKTVRFGKGERKQISDSDVPVMLRRR
;
A
#
# COMPACT_ATOMS: atom_id res chain seq x y z
N MET A 1 7.04 23.68 -49.82
CA MET A 1 6.75 23.76 -48.38
C MET A 1 6.53 22.34 -47.91
N ALA A 2 7.45 21.78 -47.19
CA ALA A 2 7.32 20.42 -46.63
C ALA A 2 6.85 20.56 -45.17
N ALA A 3 5.68 20.03 -44.89
CA ALA A 3 5.18 19.97 -43.53
C ALA A 3 5.84 18.78 -42.82
N LEU A 4 6.59 19.07 -41.76
CA LEU A 4 7.10 18.04 -40.85
C LEU A 4 5.93 17.52 -39.97
N PRO A 5 5.75 16.21 -39.84
CA PRO A 5 4.80 15.66 -38.88
C PRO A 5 5.37 15.82 -37.48
N PHE A 6 4.68 16.56 -36.63
CA PHE A 6 4.90 16.52 -35.18
C PHE A 6 4.41 15.16 -34.69
N THR A 7 5.32 14.25 -34.45
CA THR A 7 5.07 13.08 -33.64
C THR A 7 5.00 13.55 -32.21
N PHE A 8 3.79 13.62 -31.66
CA PHE A 8 3.61 13.64 -30.22
C PHE A 8 4.05 12.25 -29.73
N THR A 9 5.25 12.20 -29.19
CA THR A 9 5.59 11.07 -28.31
C THR A 9 4.65 11.19 -27.14
N SER A 10 3.66 10.32 -27.07
CA SER A 10 2.91 10.00 -25.87
C SER A 10 3.91 9.89 -24.75
N CYS A 11 3.71 10.59 -23.65
CA CYS A 11 4.38 10.27 -22.41
C CYS A 11 4.05 8.81 -22.14
N ASP A 12 5.05 7.97 -22.28
CA ASP A 12 4.93 6.58 -21.88
C ASP A 12 4.51 6.59 -20.41
N ASP A 13 3.41 5.92 -20.15
CA ASP A 13 2.97 5.54 -18.82
C ASP A 13 3.92 4.46 -18.26
N ASP A 14 5.23 4.72 -18.31
CA ASP A 14 6.31 3.90 -17.69
C ASP A 14 6.17 3.83 -16.16
N TRP A 15 5.06 4.32 -15.67
CA TRP A 15 4.78 4.48 -14.26
C TRP A 15 4.65 3.15 -13.54
N PHE A 16 4.31 2.10 -14.26
CA PHE A 16 4.14 0.77 -13.73
C PHE A 16 4.80 -0.33 -14.57
N ASP A 17 5.49 -0.02 -15.63
CA ASP A 17 6.16 -1.00 -16.48
C ASP A 17 7.51 -1.49 -15.91
N GLY A 18 7.93 -0.97 -14.78
CA GLY A 18 9.16 -1.38 -14.14
C GLY A 18 8.97 -2.51 -13.14
N TYR A 19 8.90 -3.74 -13.59
CA TYR A 19 9.16 -4.92 -12.75
C TYR A 19 10.42 -4.75 -11.89
N ASP A 20 11.36 -3.93 -12.34
CA ASP A 20 12.61 -3.60 -11.65
C ASP A 20 12.46 -2.60 -10.49
N TRP A 21 11.42 -1.74 -10.48
CA TRP A 21 11.21 -0.74 -9.42
C TRP A 21 10.86 -1.36 -8.07
N TYR A 22 10.12 -2.46 -8.10
CA TYR A 22 9.70 -3.17 -6.89
C TYR A 22 10.69 -4.24 -6.43
N ASP A 23 11.48 -4.80 -7.33
CA ASP A 23 12.26 -6.02 -7.06
C ASP A 23 13.76 -5.77 -6.86
N LYS A 24 14.26 -4.59 -7.19
CA LYS A 24 15.67 -4.20 -7.01
C LYS A 24 15.80 -2.90 -6.25
N PRO A 25 16.82 -2.74 -5.38
CA PRO A 25 17.09 -1.47 -4.73
C PRO A 25 17.31 -0.37 -5.75
N TYR A 26 16.63 0.76 -5.59
CA TYR A 26 16.81 1.94 -6.44
C TYR A 26 17.72 2.96 -5.74
N TYR A 27 18.78 3.40 -6.41
CA TYR A 27 19.87 4.18 -5.80
C TYR A 27 19.95 5.64 -6.26
N ASP A 28 19.28 6.03 -7.33
CA ASP A 28 19.32 7.41 -7.86
C ASP A 28 18.29 8.33 -7.18
N ALA A 29 18.10 8.13 -5.88
CA ALA A 29 17.13 8.88 -5.11
C ALA A 29 17.62 10.30 -4.81
N THR A 30 16.69 11.27 -4.81
CA THR A 30 16.91 12.55 -4.16
C THR A 30 16.95 12.37 -2.63
N ASP A 31 17.66 13.26 -1.92
CA ASP A 31 17.71 13.24 -0.45
C ASP A 31 16.30 13.21 0.16
N TYR A 32 15.36 13.94 -0.43
CA TYR A 32 13.96 13.96 -0.01
C TYR A 32 13.27 12.59 -0.12
N ALA A 33 13.42 11.90 -1.25
CA ALA A 33 12.79 10.59 -1.45
C ALA A 33 13.40 9.53 -0.51
N LEU A 34 14.68 9.64 -0.24
CA LEU A 34 15.36 8.76 0.71
C LEU A 34 14.90 9.02 2.14
N ASP A 35 14.82 10.28 2.56
CA ASP A 35 14.29 10.67 3.87
C ASP A 35 12.86 10.18 4.08
N LEU A 36 12.01 10.35 3.06
CA LEU A 36 10.65 9.85 3.06
C LEU A 36 10.60 8.32 3.20
N ALA A 37 11.42 7.59 2.44
CA ALA A 37 11.49 6.13 2.50
C ALA A 37 12.00 5.63 3.86
N GLN A 38 12.98 6.31 4.44
CA GLN A 38 13.51 6.01 5.77
C GLN A 38 12.47 6.30 6.85
N THR A 39 11.76 7.44 6.73
CA THR A 39 10.68 7.79 7.65
C THR A 39 9.52 6.81 7.54
N LEU A 40 9.15 6.34 6.35
CA LEU A 40 8.09 5.35 6.15
C LEU A 40 8.43 3.98 6.74
N SER A 41 9.71 3.61 6.73
CA SER A 41 10.17 2.30 7.19
C SER A 41 9.91 2.07 8.68
N GLY A 42 9.39 0.90 9.01
CA GLY A 42 9.02 0.50 10.37
C GLY A 42 7.59 -0.04 10.43
N THR A 43 7.06 -0.13 11.66
CA THR A 43 5.70 -0.62 11.92
C THR A 43 4.81 0.51 12.38
N TRP A 44 3.63 0.55 11.83
CA TRP A 44 2.58 1.53 12.03
C TRP A 44 1.29 0.80 12.40
N GLU A 45 0.59 1.25 13.45
CA GLU A 45 -0.67 0.68 13.92
C GLU A 45 -1.75 1.75 13.98
N GLY A 46 -2.97 1.41 13.58
CA GLY A 46 -4.09 2.32 13.68
C GLY A 46 -5.35 1.80 13.00
N THR A 47 -6.09 2.72 12.41
CA THR A 47 -7.38 2.42 11.80
C THR A 47 -7.34 2.70 10.31
N ILE A 48 -8.00 1.82 9.54
CA ILE A 48 -8.27 2.05 8.13
C ILE A 48 -9.78 2.03 7.85
N ILE A 49 -10.18 2.78 6.81
CA ILE A 49 -11.51 2.75 6.24
C ILE A 49 -11.36 2.46 4.75
N ASN A 50 -11.79 1.29 4.33
CA ASN A 50 -11.89 0.96 2.91
C ASN A 50 -13.21 1.50 2.36
N GLU A 51 -13.14 2.33 1.32
CA GLU A 51 -14.29 2.81 0.56
C GLU A 51 -14.23 2.23 -0.84
N TYR A 52 -15.31 1.60 -1.30
CA TYR A 52 -15.38 0.91 -2.59
C TYR A 52 -16.82 0.90 -3.12
N TYR A 53 -17.00 0.52 -4.39
CA TYR A 53 -18.32 0.27 -4.95
C TYR A 53 -18.69 -1.21 -4.82
N ASN A 54 -19.90 -1.48 -4.31
CA ASN A 54 -20.46 -2.82 -4.24
C ASN A 54 -20.96 -3.30 -5.61
N GLU A 55 -21.54 -4.51 -5.66
CA GLU A 55 -22.03 -5.09 -6.90
C GLU A 55 -23.21 -4.33 -7.51
N ASP A 56 -23.96 -3.59 -6.68
CA ASP A 56 -25.06 -2.74 -7.08
C ASP A 56 -24.61 -1.33 -7.53
N GLY A 57 -23.32 -1.04 -7.47
CA GLY A 57 -22.74 0.25 -7.79
C GLY A 57 -22.91 1.30 -6.70
N GLU A 58 -23.28 0.90 -5.50
CA GLU A 58 -23.37 1.78 -4.34
C GLU A 58 -22.04 1.86 -3.62
N ARG A 59 -21.72 3.03 -3.05
CA ARG A 59 -20.51 3.20 -2.22
C ARG A 59 -20.72 2.59 -0.85
N GLU A 60 -19.82 1.71 -0.49
CA GLU A 60 -19.74 1.09 0.83
C GLU A 60 -18.43 1.42 1.52
N GLN A 61 -18.46 1.38 2.85
CA GLN A 61 -17.29 1.57 3.68
C GLN A 61 -17.15 0.43 4.69
N THR A 62 -15.93 -0.04 4.87
CA THR A 62 -15.59 -1.00 5.92
C THR A 62 -14.45 -0.45 6.75
N LYS A 63 -14.65 -0.38 8.06
CA LYS A 63 -13.65 0.08 9.03
C LYS A 63 -13.05 -1.11 9.75
N CYS A 64 -11.72 -1.12 9.88
CA CYS A 64 -11.00 -2.08 10.71
C CYS A 64 -9.74 -1.44 11.31
N ASP A 65 -9.17 -2.10 12.32
CA ASP A 65 -7.83 -1.77 12.79
C ASP A 65 -6.81 -2.43 11.87
N ALA A 66 -5.66 -1.81 11.68
CA ALA A 66 -4.64 -2.32 10.78
C ALA A 66 -3.22 -2.04 11.28
N ASP A 67 -2.34 -3.00 11.02
CA ASP A 67 -0.90 -2.86 11.18
C ASP A 67 -0.24 -2.84 9.82
N PHE A 68 0.60 -1.84 9.56
CA PHE A 68 1.44 -1.77 8.36
C PHE A 68 2.91 -1.89 8.76
N THR A 69 3.63 -2.77 8.09
CA THR A 69 5.09 -2.85 8.24
C THR A 69 5.75 -2.59 6.89
N PHE A 70 6.56 -1.54 6.81
CA PHE A 70 7.35 -1.18 5.63
C PHE A 70 8.81 -1.56 5.88
N VAL A 71 9.38 -2.34 4.97
CA VAL A 71 10.76 -2.82 5.04
C VAL A 71 11.50 -2.37 3.79
N GLN A 72 12.47 -1.46 3.94
CA GLN A 72 13.36 -1.10 2.83
C GLN A 72 14.22 -2.30 2.43
N TYR A 73 14.54 -2.44 1.14
CA TYR A 73 15.52 -3.44 0.69
C TYR A 73 16.91 -3.17 1.26
N ARG A 74 17.25 -1.89 1.41
CA ARG A 74 18.49 -1.40 2.03
C ARG A 74 18.25 -0.01 2.61
N SER A 75 19.08 0.42 3.52
CA SER A 75 18.98 1.73 4.18
C SER A 75 19.10 2.94 3.24
N ASP A 76 19.66 2.75 2.07
CA ASP A 76 19.84 3.74 0.99
C ASP A 76 18.86 3.55 -0.18
N ALA A 77 17.91 2.62 -0.08
CA ALA A 77 16.92 2.36 -1.12
C ALA A 77 15.63 3.15 -0.85
N ILE A 78 14.97 3.59 -1.92
CA ILE A 78 13.65 4.25 -1.84
C ILE A 78 12.49 3.28 -2.10
N ASN A 79 12.74 1.99 -2.01
CA ASN A 79 11.75 0.94 -2.24
C ASN A 79 11.95 -0.24 -1.28
N GLY A 80 10.95 -1.12 -1.26
CA GLY A 80 10.98 -2.27 -0.38
C GLY A 80 9.72 -3.14 -0.48
N THR A 81 9.57 -3.97 0.53
CA THR A 81 8.40 -4.82 0.73
C THR A 81 7.65 -4.43 2.00
N GLY A 82 6.48 -5.00 2.20
CA GLY A 82 5.74 -4.77 3.43
C GLY A 82 4.60 -5.75 3.63
N TYR A 83 3.96 -5.58 4.77
CA TYR A 83 2.80 -6.35 5.18
C TYR A 83 1.76 -5.40 5.78
N GLU A 84 0.50 -5.65 5.42
CA GLU A 84 -0.67 -5.07 6.07
C GLU A 84 -1.41 -6.20 6.77
N THR A 85 -1.75 -6.02 8.04
CA THR A 85 -2.59 -6.95 8.77
C THR A 85 -3.81 -6.21 9.26
N ASP A 86 -4.98 -6.60 8.77
CA ASP A 86 -6.26 -6.03 9.16
C ASP A 86 -6.91 -6.88 10.25
N TYR A 87 -7.58 -6.22 11.19
CA TYR A 87 -8.28 -6.86 12.30
C TYR A 87 -9.74 -6.39 12.31
N ASP A 88 -10.68 -7.32 12.33
CA ASP A 88 -12.07 -6.98 12.60
C ASP A 88 -12.36 -6.93 14.12
N GLY A 89 -13.48 -6.32 14.49
CA GLY A 89 -13.90 -6.26 15.89
C GLY A 89 -14.28 -7.61 16.54
N GLN A 90 -14.17 -8.71 15.79
CA GLN A 90 -14.49 -10.08 16.24
C GLN A 90 -13.25 -10.95 16.45
N GLY A 91 -12.06 -10.39 16.26
CA GLY A 91 -10.78 -11.07 16.40
C GLY A 91 -10.35 -11.87 15.17
N ASN A 92 -11.01 -11.69 14.04
CA ASN A 92 -10.50 -12.22 12.78
C ASN A 92 -9.43 -11.29 12.23
N GLN A 93 -8.46 -11.86 11.51
CA GLN A 93 -7.38 -11.09 10.86
C GLN A 93 -7.10 -11.60 9.46
N GLN A 94 -6.58 -10.70 8.63
CA GLN A 94 -5.97 -11.03 7.35
C GLN A 94 -4.61 -10.36 7.25
N THR A 95 -3.66 -11.00 6.55
CA THR A 95 -2.37 -10.40 6.26
C THR A 95 -2.16 -10.35 4.75
N LEU A 96 -1.84 -9.17 4.25
CA LEU A 96 -1.58 -8.87 2.85
C LEU A 96 -0.11 -8.50 2.67
N ARG A 97 0.53 -9.07 1.66
CA ARG A 97 1.90 -8.68 1.30
C ARG A 97 1.84 -7.64 0.21
N PHE A 98 2.71 -6.64 0.30
CA PHE A 98 2.86 -5.63 -0.74
C PHE A 98 4.33 -5.33 -1.01
N LYS A 99 4.57 -4.70 -2.16
CA LYS A 99 5.80 -4.02 -2.53
C LYS A 99 5.51 -2.53 -2.57
N TRP A 100 6.53 -1.71 -2.36
CA TRP A 100 6.36 -0.26 -2.37
C TRP A 100 7.60 0.44 -2.90
N TYR A 101 7.42 1.64 -3.43
CA TYR A 101 8.50 2.55 -3.75
C TYR A 101 8.06 4.01 -3.61
N VAL A 102 9.03 4.89 -3.39
CA VAL A 102 8.85 6.34 -3.43
C VAL A 102 9.30 6.84 -4.80
N ASP A 103 8.43 7.53 -5.52
CA ASP A 103 8.81 8.20 -6.75
C ASP A 103 9.72 9.40 -6.43
N TYR A 104 10.97 9.35 -6.86
CA TYR A 104 11.97 10.37 -6.55
C TYR A 104 11.68 11.75 -7.15
N ARG A 105 10.81 11.83 -8.17
CA ARG A 105 10.42 13.09 -8.82
C ARG A 105 9.27 13.80 -8.12
N THR A 106 8.33 13.01 -7.62
CA THR A 106 7.07 13.52 -7.06
C THR A 106 7.01 13.41 -5.55
N GLY A 107 7.72 12.46 -4.95
CA GLY A 107 7.57 12.05 -3.55
C GLY A 107 6.37 11.15 -3.30
N ASN A 108 5.65 10.75 -4.34
CA ASN A 108 4.51 9.85 -4.22
C ASN A 108 4.96 8.48 -3.72
N VAL A 109 4.16 7.87 -2.84
CA VAL A 109 4.37 6.49 -2.43
C VAL A 109 3.44 5.58 -3.23
N ASN A 110 4.03 4.58 -3.88
CA ASN A 110 3.30 3.59 -4.67
C ASN A 110 3.34 2.25 -3.96
N ILE A 111 2.19 1.59 -3.88
CA ILE A 111 2.03 0.30 -3.20
C ILE A 111 1.36 -0.67 -4.18
N GLU A 112 1.92 -1.89 -4.30
CA GLU A 112 1.34 -2.98 -5.07
C GLU A 112 1.15 -4.20 -4.18
N TYR A 113 -0.09 -4.67 -4.05
CA TYR A 113 -0.42 -5.89 -3.31
C TYR A 113 -0.12 -7.12 -4.16
N VAL A 114 0.81 -7.95 -3.70
CA VAL A 114 1.40 -9.07 -4.45
C VAL A 114 0.35 -10.07 -4.94
N SER A 115 -0.67 -10.36 -4.13
CA SER A 115 -1.64 -11.40 -4.44
C SER A 115 -2.75 -10.96 -5.38
N SER A 116 -3.19 -9.70 -5.27
CA SER A 116 -4.27 -9.15 -6.09
C SER A 116 -3.78 -8.41 -7.33
N GLY A 117 -2.53 -7.94 -7.30
CA GLY A 117 -2.02 -6.97 -8.27
C GLY A 117 -2.67 -5.59 -8.14
N TYR A 118 -3.40 -5.32 -7.06
CA TYR A 118 -4.00 -4.01 -6.82
C TYR A 118 -2.93 -3.01 -6.46
N ARG A 119 -3.00 -1.86 -7.10
CA ARG A 119 -2.05 -0.78 -6.95
C ARG A 119 -2.74 0.42 -6.35
N PHE A 120 -2.01 1.07 -5.44
CA PHE A 120 -2.46 2.28 -4.77
C PHE A 120 -1.38 3.34 -4.82
N LEU A 121 -1.84 4.58 -4.88
CA LEU A 121 -1.03 5.78 -4.86
C LEU A 121 -1.31 6.57 -3.60
N LEU A 122 -0.26 7.05 -2.95
CA LEU A 122 -0.32 8.13 -1.97
C LEU A 122 0.32 9.36 -2.62
N ASP A 123 -0.50 10.35 -2.93
CA ASP A 123 -0.04 11.57 -3.61
C ASP A 123 0.58 12.54 -2.61
N ALA A 124 1.88 12.81 -2.75
CA ALA A 124 2.60 13.75 -1.87
C ALA A 124 2.11 15.21 -2.00
N LYS A 125 1.42 15.55 -3.07
CA LYS A 125 0.86 16.89 -3.32
C LYS A 125 -0.65 16.93 -3.19
N GLY A 126 -1.27 15.79 -2.91
CA GLY A 126 -2.70 15.69 -2.71
C GLY A 126 -3.15 16.50 -1.49
N ASN A 127 -4.26 17.23 -1.65
CA ASN A 127 -4.84 18.08 -0.61
C ASN A 127 -6.36 18.00 -0.56
N SER A 128 -6.94 16.92 -1.09
CA SER A 128 -8.38 16.70 -1.13
C SER A 128 -8.80 15.59 -0.17
N LYS A 129 -10.11 15.41 0.00
CA LYS A 129 -10.67 14.31 0.79
C LYS A 129 -10.17 12.92 0.32
N TYR A 130 -9.89 12.76 -0.97
CA TYR A 130 -9.56 11.50 -1.58
C TYR A 130 -8.10 11.39 -2.04
N SER A 131 -7.26 12.35 -1.69
CA SER A 131 -5.88 12.38 -2.13
C SER A 131 -4.98 13.11 -1.15
N GLY A 132 -3.82 12.53 -0.88
CA GLY A 132 -2.79 13.12 -0.05
C GLY A 132 -2.45 12.31 1.19
N PHE A 133 -1.29 12.60 1.75
CA PHE A 133 -0.85 12.01 3.01
C PHE A 133 0.04 12.98 3.80
N SER A 134 0.14 12.71 5.09
CA SER A 134 1.08 13.35 6.02
C SER A 134 1.87 12.26 6.72
N LEU A 135 3.19 12.39 6.74
CA LEU A 135 4.09 11.44 7.35
C LEU A 135 5.14 12.18 8.17
N ASP A 136 5.27 11.79 9.42
CA ASP A 136 6.38 12.19 10.29
C ASP A 136 6.91 11.00 11.09
N ASN A 137 7.75 11.23 12.08
CA ASN A 137 8.35 10.17 12.89
C ASN A 137 7.34 9.42 13.77
N ASN A 138 6.14 9.95 13.99
CA ASN A 138 5.15 9.42 14.92
C ASN A 138 3.83 9.08 14.27
N TYR A 139 3.45 9.81 13.22
CA TYR A 139 2.13 9.75 12.59
C TYR A 139 2.24 9.53 11.09
N PHE A 140 1.34 8.73 10.57
CA PHE A 140 1.17 8.49 9.15
C PHE A 140 -0.33 8.46 8.83
N ASP A 141 -0.84 9.56 8.29
CA ASP A 141 -2.24 9.75 7.97
C ASP A 141 -2.41 10.02 6.49
N GLY A 142 -3.50 9.56 5.90
CA GLY A 142 -3.75 9.88 4.49
C GLY A 142 -4.75 8.98 3.80
N VAL A 143 -4.64 8.98 2.48
CA VAL A 143 -5.48 8.20 1.58
C VAL A 143 -4.61 7.47 0.58
N MET A 144 -4.81 6.15 0.47
CA MET A 144 -4.32 5.36 -0.65
C MET A 144 -5.41 5.36 -1.73
N GLU A 145 -5.10 5.93 -2.87
CA GLU A 145 -5.98 6.00 -4.02
C GLU A 145 -5.74 4.79 -4.93
N GLY A 146 -6.79 4.03 -5.26
CA GLY A 146 -6.70 2.90 -6.17
C GLY A 146 -6.35 3.35 -7.59
N VAL A 147 -5.26 2.79 -8.16
CA VAL A 147 -4.78 3.12 -9.51
C VAL A 147 -5.45 2.23 -10.57
N ASN A 148 -5.59 0.95 -10.29
CA ASN A 148 -6.21 -0.04 -11.18
C ASN A 148 -7.46 -0.69 -10.58
N ASN A 149 -8.05 -0.04 -9.60
CA ASN A 149 -9.28 -0.43 -8.92
C ASN A 149 -9.99 0.83 -8.43
N ASP A 150 -11.22 0.68 -7.94
CA ASP A 150 -12.08 1.80 -7.52
C ASP A 150 -12.08 2.01 -6.00
N GLU A 151 -11.07 1.50 -5.31
CA GLU A 151 -10.99 1.56 -3.85
C GLU A 151 -10.19 2.77 -3.38
N PHE A 152 -10.62 3.33 -2.24
CA PHE A 152 -9.87 4.29 -1.45
C PHE A 152 -9.67 3.71 -0.06
N ILE A 153 -8.45 3.83 0.46
CA ILE A 153 -8.15 3.41 1.82
C ILE A 153 -7.73 4.65 2.60
N PHE A 154 -8.64 5.15 3.43
CA PHE A 154 -8.32 6.19 4.40
C PHE A 154 -7.63 5.55 5.58
N PHE A 155 -6.56 6.12 6.06
CA PHE A 155 -5.81 5.55 7.17
C PHE A 155 -5.34 6.64 8.15
N SER A 156 -5.24 6.25 9.42
CA SER A 156 -4.64 7.05 10.48
C SER A 156 -3.85 6.11 11.37
N LEU A 157 -2.54 6.24 11.32
CA LEU A 157 -1.60 5.29 11.89
C LEU A 157 -0.59 6.00 12.80
N ASN A 158 -0.19 5.31 13.87
CA ASN A 158 0.85 5.74 14.78
C ASN A 158 2.05 4.79 14.66
N ARG A 159 3.24 5.32 14.79
CA ARG A 159 4.46 4.50 14.81
C ARG A 159 4.55 3.67 16.08
N VAL A 160 4.74 2.37 15.91
CA VAL A 160 4.91 1.43 17.05
C VAL A 160 6.37 1.02 17.20
N SER A 161 7.07 0.84 16.06
CA SER A 161 8.48 0.46 16.07
C SER A 161 9.21 1.09 14.90
N GLY A 162 10.46 1.49 15.16
CA GLY A 162 11.33 2.07 14.14
C GLY A 162 11.96 1.02 13.23
N TYR A 163 12.76 1.52 12.32
CA TYR A 163 13.62 0.79 11.40
C TYR A 163 14.34 -0.37 12.11
N ASN A 164 14.13 -1.61 11.70
CA ASN A 164 14.70 -2.87 12.24
C ASN A 164 13.94 -3.57 13.37
N ALA A 165 12.71 -3.24 13.67
CA ALA A 165 11.96 -4.07 14.60
C ALA A 165 11.62 -5.43 13.94
N PRO A 166 11.87 -6.56 14.61
CA PRO A 166 11.48 -7.86 14.12
C PRO A 166 9.96 -7.94 14.03
N LEU A 167 9.45 -8.44 12.90
CA LEU A 167 8.04 -8.77 12.72
C LEU A 167 7.54 -9.59 13.90
N LYS A 168 6.58 -9.07 14.62
CA LYS A 168 5.82 -9.85 15.60
C LYS A 168 4.85 -10.75 14.81
N THR A 169 5.29 -11.96 14.48
CA THR A 169 4.37 -12.99 14.01
C THR A 169 3.48 -13.42 15.17
N LYS A 170 2.27 -12.89 15.24
CA LYS A 170 1.24 -13.51 16.08
C LYS A 170 0.90 -14.87 15.46
N ALA A 171 1.10 -15.95 16.21
CA ALA A 171 0.70 -17.28 15.78
C ALA A 171 -0.81 -17.31 15.56
N ILE A 172 -1.21 -17.77 14.36
CA ILE A 172 -2.63 -17.92 14.02
C ILE A 172 -3.06 -19.28 14.52
N ASP A 173 -3.71 -19.31 15.67
CA ASP A 173 -4.44 -20.49 16.14
C ASP A 173 -5.89 -20.39 15.66
N GLY A 174 -6.30 -21.28 14.76
CA GLY A 174 -7.71 -21.47 14.47
C GLY A 174 -8.05 -21.76 13.01
N ALA A 175 -9.10 -22.58 12.84
CA ALA A 175 -9.68 -22.92 11.55
C ALA A 175 -10.06 -21.69 10.74
N ALA A 176 -9.79 -21.72 9.43
CA ALA A 176 -10.11 -20.65 8.50
C ALA A 176 -11.58 -20.25 8.59
N LYS A 177 -11.84 -19.06 9.11
CA LYS A 177 -13.16 -18.44 9.10
C LYS A 177 -13.27 -17.53 7.88
N THR A 178 -14.46 -17.47 7.32
CA THR A 178 -14.75 -16.45 6.31
C THR A 178 -14.78 -15.08 6.97
N VAL A 179 -13.94 -14.17 6.51
CA VAL A 179 -13.78 -12.85 7.09
C VAL A 179 -14.19 -11.81 6.06
N ARG A 180 -14.86 -10.76 6.48
CA ARG A 180 -15.20 -9.60 5.63
C ARG A 180 -14.26 -8.45 5.96
N PHE A 181 -13.42 -8.09 5.01
CA PHE A 181 -12.61 -6.88 5.02
C PHE A 181 -12.79 -6.19 3.67
N GLY A 182 -13.13 -4.91 3.66
CA GLY A 182 -13.40 -4.20 2.44
C GLY A 182 -14.54 -4.87 1.62
N LYS A 183 -14.37 -4.98 0.32
CA LYS A 183 -15.39 -5.53 -0.58
C LYS A 183 -15.45 -7.06 -0.55
N GLY A 184 -16.55 -7.61 -0.05
CA GLY A 184 -16.89 -9.03 -0.15
C GLY A 184 -16.26 -9.95 0.90
N GLU A 185 -16.57 -11.23 0.76
CA GLU A 185 -16.03 -12.28 1.62
C GLU A 185 -14.63 -12.68 1.16
N ARG A 186 -13.72 -12.82 2.13
CA ARG A 186 -12.36 -13.28 1.88
C ARG A 186 -12.16 -14.60 2.60
N LYS A 187 -11.68 -15.57 1.87
CA LYS A 187 -11.26 -16.85 2.44
C LYS A 187 -9.76 -16.79 2.68
N GLN A 188 -9.38 -17.09 3.90
CA GLN A 188 -7.99 -17.40 4.18
C GLN A 188 -7.60 -18.62 3.34
N ILE A 189 -6.68 -18.44 2.42
CA ILE A 189 -6.11 -19.55 1.68
C ILE A 189 -5.07 -20.15 2.62
N SER A 190 -5.45 -21.24 3.30
CA SER A 190 -4.51 -21.99 4.11
C SER A 190 -3.72 -22.87 3.18
N ASP A 191 -2.55 -22.46 2.84
CA ASP A 191 -1.48 -23.41 2.59
C ASP A 191 -0.32 -22.97 3.43
N SER A 192 0.14 -23.84 4.25
CA SER A 192 1.35 -23.94 5.04
C SER A 192 2.36 -22.79 5.08
N ASP A 193 2.21 -21.77 4.26
CA ASP A 193 3.07 -20.62 4.15
C ASP A 193 2.23 -19.34 4.03
N VAL A 194 2.14 -18.62 5.13
CA VAL A 194 1.62 -17.25 5.22
C VAL A 194 0.27 -17.05 4.55
N PRO A 195 -0.80 -16.81 5.29
CA PRO A 195 -2.12 -16.56 4.73
C PRO A 195 -2.06 -15.34 3.84
N VAL A 196 -2.30 -15.55 2.56
CA VAL A 196 -2.39 -14.50 1.56
C VAL A 196 -3.85 -14.30 1.24
N MET A 197 -4.40 -13.15 1.58
CA MET A 197 -5.78 -12.82 1.25
C MET A 197 -5.79 -11.85 0.08
N LEU A 198 -6.71 -12.09 -0.84
CA LEU A 198 -6.89 -11.26 -2.01
C LEU A 198 -7.87 -10.14 -1.70
N ARG A 199 -7.52 -8.88 -1.96
CA ARG A 199 -8.53 -7.84 -2.10
C ARG A 199 -9.34 -8.14 -3.35
N ARG A 200 -10.65 -8.13 -3.21
CA ARG A 200 -11.57 -8.32 -4.32
C ARG A 200 -12.15 -6.97 -4.74
N ARG A 201 -12.45 -6.88 -6.02
CA ARG A 201 -13.38 -5.88 -6.53
C ARG A 201 -14.77 -6.17 -6.05
#